data_7ec66be595daf473841a7bc90b1ef5ca
#
_entry.id   7ec66be595daf473841a7bc90b1ef5ca
#
_cell.length_a   1.000
_cell.length_b   1.000
_cell.length_c   1.000
_cell.angle_alpha   90.00
_cell.angle_beta   90.00
_cell.angle_gamma   90.00
#
_symmetry.space_group_name_H-M   'P 1'
#
loop_
_entity.id
_entity.type
_entity.pdbx_description
1 polymer ?
#
loop_
_entity_poly.entity_id
_entity_poly.type
_entity_poly.pdbx_seq_one_letter_code
_entity_poly.pdbx_strand_id
1 'polypeptide(L)'
;MFSHSDLARLNDLEMQVYQFIIKHREGVSYMTIRELAEQAGVSTTTVLRFCRKMGCEGWSEFRIRLRLNEQQSAPMLNTAGVSEMLSFFKSINNPEFEQLIAEAAQKINQAERVFFIGVGTSGSLAKYGAR
;
A
#
# COMPACT_ATOMS: atom_id res chain seq x y z
N MET A 1 -2.16 -4.00 4.32
CA MET A 1 -1.28 -3.98 5.50
C MET A 1 -0.89 -2.56 5.89
N PHE A 2 -0.50 -1.68 4.98
CA PHE A 2 -0.14 -0.28 5.27
C PHE A 2 -1.23 0.65 4.74
N SER A 3 -1.77 1.52 5.59
CA SER A 3 -2.72 2.54 5.14
C SER A 3 -1.96 3.78 4.62
N HIS A 4 -2.61 4.57 3.78
CA HIS A 4 -2.04 5.83 3.30
C HIS A 4 -1.75 6.80 4.46
N SER A 5 -2.58 6.80 5.49
CA SER A 5 -2.40 7.61 6.69
C SER A 5 -1.18 7.18 7.51
N ASP A 6 -0.83 5.89 7.55
CA ASP A 6 0.35 5.40 8.24
C ASP A 6 1.62 5.86 7.54
N LEU A 7 1.63 5.79 6.20
CA LEU A 7 2.78 6.21 5.40
C LEU A 7 3.04 7.72 5.47
N ALA A 8 1.99 8.53 5.53
CA ALA A 8 2.11 9.99 5.67
C ALA A 8 2.75 10.45 6.99
N ARG A 9 2.80 9.56 8.00
CA ARG A 9 3.40 9.84 9.31
C ARG A 9 4.87 9.44 9.41
N LEU A 10 5.43 8.81 8.39
CA LEU A 10 6.82 8.36 8.36
C LEU A 10 7.76 9.53 8.05
N ASN A 11 8.91 9.57 8.75
CA ASN A 11 10.03 10.41 8.37
C ASN A 11 10.90 9.69 7.30
N ASP A 12 11.91 10.40 6.78
CA ASP A 12 12.75 9.89 5.69
C ASP A 12 13.44 8.55 6.02
N LEU A 13 13.98 8.40 7.24
CA LEU A 13 14.64 7.16 7.67
C LEU A 13 13.65 6.01 7.87
N GLU A 14 12.46 6.29 8.37
CA GLU A 14 11.38 5.31 8.50
C GLU A 14 10.81 4.93 7.13
N MET A 15 10.80 5.87 6.18
CA MET A 15 10.44 5.62 4.80
C MET A 15 11.46 4.70 4.11
N GLN A 16 12.76 4.82 4.42
CA GLN A 16 13.78 3.89 3.96
C GLN A 16 13.53 2.46 4.46
N VAL A 17 13.14 2.31 5.73
CA VAL A 17 12.73 0.99 6.28
C VAL A 17 11.55 0.43 5.49
N TYR A 18 10.52 1.22 5.26
CA TYR A 18 9.35 0.83 4.47
C TYR A 18 9.73 0.37 3.06
N GLN A 19 10.50 1.18 2.33
CA GLN A 19 10.94 0.89 0.97
C GLN A 19 11.77 -0.40 0.90
N PHE A 20 12.66 -0.61 1.89
CA PHE A 20 13.43 -1.84 1.99
C PHE A 20 12.52 -3.07 2.18
N ILE A 21 11.54 -2.99 3.09
CA ILE A 21 10.58 -4.07 3.35
C ILE A 21 9.78 -4.43 2.08
N ILE A 22 9.29 -3.42 1.36
CA ILE A 22 8.51 -3.65 0.14
C ILE A 22 9.35 -4.31 -0.96
N LYS A 23 10.61 -3.86 -1.11
CA LYS A 23 11.53 -4.38 -2.12
C LYS A 23 12.00 -5.82 -1.84
N HIS A 24 12.13 -6.20 -0.56
CA HIS A 24 12.68 -7.49 -0.15
C HIS A 24 11.67 -8.34 0.62
N ARG A 25 10.39 -8.25 0.26
CA ARG A 25 9.24 -8.75 1.02
C ARG A 25 9.40 -10.21 1.49
N GLU A 26 9.82 -11.10 0.61
CA GLU A 26 9.95 -12.54 0.92
C GLU A 26 11.07 -12.86 1.93
N GLY A 27 12.13 -12.05 2.00
CA GLY A 27 13.26 -12.28 2.90
C GLY A 27 13.16 -11.60 4.25
N VAL A 28 12.50 -10.46 4.31
CA VAL A 28 12.44 -9.59 5.50
C VAL A 28 11.78 -10.27 6.69
N SER A 29 10.79 -11.14 6.45
CA SER A 29 10.10 -11.87 7.51
C SER A 29 10.99 -12.86 8.27
N TYR A 30 12.18 -13.18 7.74
CA TYR A 30 13.17 -14.06 8.36
C TYR A 30 14.33 -13.29 9.01
N MET A 31 14.48 -11.99 8.74
CA MET A 31 15.57 -11.16 9.26
C MET A 31 15.41 -10.85 10.74
N THR A 32 16.53 -10.71 11.42
CA THR A 32 16.58 -10.06 12.73
C THR A 32 16.46 -8.54 12.57
N ILE A 33 16.14 -7.83 13.64
CA ILE A 33 16.08 -6.36 13.61
C ILE A 33 17.43 -5.73 13.25
N ARG A 34 18.54 -6.39 13.61
CA ARG A 34 19.91 -5.91 13.30
C ARG A 34 20.21 -6.03 11.82
N GLU A 35 19.91 -7.18 11.24
CA GLU A 35 20.09 -7.42 9.80
C GLU A 35 19.24 -6.46 8.96
N LEU A 36 17.96 -6.27 9.35
CA LEU A 36 17.10 -5.30 8.67
C LEU A 36 17.68 -3.88 8.77
N ALA A 37 18.11 -3.45 9.96
CA ALA A 37 18.65 -2.12 10.18
C ALA A 37 19.92 -1.87 9.36
N GLU A 38 20.83 -2.84 9.35
CA GLU A 38 22.08 -2.81 8.59
C GLU A 38 21.80 -2.72 7.08
N GLN A 39 20.95 -3.60 6.56
CA GLN A 39 20.64 -3.64 5.13
C GLN A 39 19.81 -2.44 4.65
N ALA A 40 18.94 -1.90 5.51
CA ALA A 40 18.20 -0.68 5.21
C ALA A 40 18.99 0.60 5.44
N GLY A 41 20.24 0.52 5.96
CA GLY A 41 21.11 1.67 6.24
C GLY A 41 20.61 2.57 7.36
N VAL A 42 19.92 2.02 8.36
CA VAL A 42 19.33 2.76 9.48
C VAL A 42 19.69 2.13 10.83
N SER A 43 19.37 2.82 11.93
CA SER A 43 19.53 2.25 13.29
C SER A 43 18.38 1.31 13.65
N THR A 44 18.63 0.34 14.55
CA THR A 44 17.58 -0.52 15.14
C THR A 44 16.48 0.30 15.84
N THR A 45 16.84 1.45 16.39
CA THR A 45 15.88 2.39 17.00
C THR A 45 14.92 2.95 15.96
N THR A 46 15.40 3.24 14.75
CA THR A 46 14.56 3.69 13.62
C THR A 46 13.58 2.59 13.21
N VAL A 47 14.04 1.34 13.14
CA VAL A 47 13.16 0.19 12.85
C VAL A 47 12.09 0.04 13.92
N LEU A 48 12.43 0.17 15.21
CA LEU A 48 11.43 0.11 16.29
C LEU A 48 10.40 1.25 16.23
N ARG A 49 10.83 2.47 15.89
CA ARG A 49 9.90 3.61 15.69
C ARG A 49 8.97 3.34 14.53
N PHE A 50 9.49 2.84 13.42
CA PHE A 50 8.69 2.41 12.28
C PHE A 50 7.63 1.38 12.70
N CYS A 51 8.02 0.30 13.41
CA CYS A 51 7.08 -0.73 13.87
C CYS A 51 5.95 -0.13 14.74
N ARG A 52 6.28 0.79 15.67
CA ARG A 52 5.29 1.44 16.53
C ARG A 52 4.31 2.30 15.73
N LYS A 53 4.77 3.02 14.73
CA LYS A 53 3.91 3.79 13.81
C LYS A 53 2.99 2.91 12.98
N MET A 54 3.42 1.66 12.70
CA MET A 54 2.62 0.64 12.05
C MET A 54 1.68 -0.12 13.04
N GLY A 55 1.55 0.37 14.26
CA GLY A 55 0.67 -0.23 15.27
C GLY A 55 1.18 -1.56 15.83
N CYS A 56 2.52 -1.77 15.83
CA CYS A 56 3.18 -2.92 16.43
C CYS A 56 4.04 -2.49 17.62
N GLU A 57 4.08 -3.29 18.68
CA GLU A 57 4.91 -3.03 19.85
C GLU A 57 6.42 -3.08 19.53
N GLY A 58 6.80 -3.91 18.54
CA GLY A 58 8.17 -4.05 18.09
C GLY A 58 8.32 -4.92 16.85
N TRP A 59 9.61 -5.20 16.52
CA TRP A 59 9.97 -5.95 15.32
C TRP A 59 9.39 -7.38 15.30
N SER A 60 9.36 -8.07 16.43
CA SER A 60 8.86 -9.45 16.51
C SER A 60 7.38 -9.52 16.11
N GLU A 61 6.55 -8.62 16.61
CA GLU A 61 5.14 -8.57 16.26
C GLU A 61 4.94 -8.16 14.79
N PHE A 62 5.67 -7.13 14.35
CA PHE A 62 5.61 -6.69 12.95
C PHE A 62 5.97 -7.82 11.99
N ARG A 63 7.02 -8.58 12.29
CA ARG A 63 7.46 -9.75 11.50
C ARG A 63 6.41 -10.85 11.44
N ILE A 64 5.72 -11.13 12.55
CA ILE A 64 4.62 -12.10 12.58
C ILE A 64 3.47 -11.63 11.69
N ARG A 65 3.07 -10.37 11.81
CA ARG A 65 2.02 -9.79 10.94
C ARG A 65 2.41 -9.83 9.46
N LEU A 66 3.69 -9.59 9.15
CA LEU A 66 4.19 -9.68 7.78
C LEU A 66 4.05 -11.10 7.24
N ARG A 67 4.47 -12.14 8.02
CA ARG A 67 4.32 -13.54 7.65
C ARG A 67 2.88 -13.98 7.45
N LEU A 68 1.98 -13.57 8.34
CA LEU A 68 0.56 -13.90 8.21
C LEU A 68 -0.04 -13.30 6.92
N ASN A 69 0.37 -12.08 6.55
CA ASN A 69 -0.02 -11.50 5.29
C ASN A 69 0.61 -12.21 4.08
N GLU A 70 1.83 -12.71 4.20
CA GLU A 70 2.48 -13.51 3.16
C GLU A 70 1.80 -14.87 2.98
N GLN A 71 1.42 -15.53 4.06
CA GLN A 71 0.70 -16.81 4.02
C GLN A 71 -0.72 -16.67 3.46
N GLN A 72 -1.38 -15.54 3.70
CA GLN A 72 -2.64 -15.22 3.05
C GLN A 72 -2.46 -14.85 1.56
N SER A 73 -1.23 -14.52 1.17
CA SER A 73 -0.81 -14.24 -0.20
C SER A 73 -0.06 -15.43 -0.84
N ALA A 74 0.01 -16.60 -0.18
CA ALA A 74 0.62 -17.78 -0.77
C ALA A 74 -0.11 -18.17 -2.07
N PRO A 75 0.63 -18.50 -3.14
CA PRO A 75 0.05 -18.71 -4.46
C PRO A 75 -0.76 -20.01 -4.49
N MET A 76 -2.03 -19.92 -4.13
CA MET A 76 -3.00 -20.82 -4.74
C MET A 76 -3.16 -20.32 -6.16
N LEU A 77 -2.61 -21.09 -7.11
CA LEU A 77 -2.86 -21.03 -8.57
C LEU A 77 -3.65 -19.81 -9.04
N ASN A 78 -2.98 -18.75 -9.47
CA ASN A 78 -3.50 -17.59 -10.27
C ASN A 78 -4.91 -17.04 -9.93
N THR A 79 -5.52 -17.47 -8.84
CA THR A 79 -6.78 -16.96 -8.31
C THR A 79 -6.59 -15.75 -7.39
N ALA A 80 -5.33 -15.43 -6.99
CA ALA A 80 -5.05 -14.27 -6.15
C ALA A 80 -5.50 -12.96 -6.83
N GLY A 81 -5.26 -12.82 -8.12
CA GLY A 81 -5.75 -11.68 -8.89
C GLY A 81 -7.27 -11.62 -8.97
N VAL A 82 -7.94 -12.78 -9.08
CA VAL A 82 -9.41 -12.85 -9.10
C VAL A 82 -9.96 -12.55 -7.71
N SER A 83 -9.35 -13.06 -6.65
CA SER A 83 -9.76 -12.80 -5.26
C SER A 83 -9.55 -11.33 -4.87
N GLU A 84 -8.44 -10.71 -5.26
CA GLU A 84 -8.21 -9.27 -5.08
C GLU A 84 -9.21 -8.43 -5.87
N MET A 85 -9.49 -8.82 -7.11
CA MET A 85 -10.49 -8.15 -7.95
C MET A 85 -11.89 -8.27 -7.35
N LEU A 86 -12.29 -9.44 -6.86
CA LEU A 86 -13.55 -9.64 -6.16
C LEU A 86 -13.62 -8.83 -4.86
N SER A 87 -12.54 -8.77 -4.09
CA SER A 87 -12.46 -7.94 -2.88
C SER A 87 -12.57 -6.46 -3.20
N PHE A 88 -11.93 -6.01 -4.27
CA PHE A 88 -12.05 -4.65 -4.78
C PHE A 88 -13.50 -4.36 -5.19
N PHE A 89 -14.13 -5.20 -6.00
CA PHE A 89 -15.53 -4.99 -6.39
C PHE A 89 -16.50 -5.00 -5.20
N LYS A 90 -16.24 -5.82 -4.18
CA LYS A 90 -17.04 -5.78 -2.94
C LYS A 90 -16.83 -4.48 -2.17
N SER A 91 -15.62 -3.94 -2.14
CA SER A 91 -15.31 -2.70 -1.42
C SER A 91 -15.92 -1.46 -2.06
N ILE A 92 -16.15 -1.47 -3.38
CA ILE A 92 -16.76 -0.35 -4.11
C ILE A 92 -18.29 -0.48 -4.24
N ASN A 93 -18.86 -1.65 -3.92
CA ASN A 93 -20.29 -1.86 -3.96
C ASN A 93 -20.93 -1.44 -2.61
N ASN A 94 -20.89 -0.15 -2.31
CA ASN A 94 -21.47 0.43 -1.11
C ASN A 94 -21.98 1.85 -1.39
N PRO A 95 -22.98 2.35 -0.63
CA PRO A 95 -23.58 3.66 -0.84
C PRO A 95 -22.59 4.84 -0.74
N GLU A 96 -21.55 4.72 0.09
CA GLU A 96 -20.54 5.78 0.26
C GLU A 96 -19.72 5.94 -1.04
N PHE A 97 -19.36 4.83 -1.68
CA PHE A 97 -18.65 4.87 -2.96
C PHE A 97 -19.53 5.42 -4.09
N GLU A 98 -20.82 5.03 -4.13
CA GLU A 98 -21.78 5.57 -5.10
C GLU A 98 -21.94 7.09 -4.95
N GLN A 99 -21.97 7.59 -3.71
CA GLN A 99 -22.04 9.01 -3.43
C GLN A 99 -20.77 9.73 -3.91
N LEU A 100 -19.59 9.18 -3.63
CA LEU A 100 -18.30 9.74 -4.11
C LEU A 100 -18.24 9.81 -5.64
N ILE A 101 -18.72 8.79 -6.33
CA ILE A 101 -18.80 8.78 -7.80
C ILE A 101 -19.78 9.86 -8.29
N ALA A 102 -20.95 9.99 -7.66
CA ALA A 102 -21.92 11.03 -8.01
C ALA A 102 -21.38 12.45 -7.82
N GLU A 103 -20.69 12.70 -6.71
CA GLU A 103 -20.03 13.97 -6.44
C GLU A 103 -18.91 14.27 -7.45
N ALA A 104 -18.09 13.27 -7.79
CA ALA A 104 -17.04 13.40 -8.81
C ALA A 104 -17.65 13.71 -10.18
N ALA A 105 -18.68 12.95 -10.57
CA ALA A 105 -19.39 13.17 -11.84
C ALA A 105 -20.00 14.56 -11.93
N GLN A 106 -20.58 15.07 -10.84
CA GLN A 106 -21.14 16.41 -10.79
C GLN A 106 -20.05 17.47 -10.99
N LYS A 107 -18.89 17.34 -10.31
CA LYS A 107 -17.75 18.26 -10.47
C LYS A 107 -17.21 18.27 -11.90
N ILE A 108 -17.08 17.07 -12.52
CA ILE A 108 -16.64 16.94 -13.89
C ILE A 108 -17.62 17.61 -14.85
N ASN A 109 -18.92 17.41 -14.65
CA ASN A 109 -19.98 17.98 -15.51
C ASN A 109 -20.09 19.52 -15.40
N GLN A 110 -19.69 20.08 -14.26
CA GLN A 110 -19.71 21.54 -14.02
C GLN A 110 -18.41 22.23 -14.45
N ALA A 111 -17.35 21.47 -14.73
CA ALA A 111 -16.05 22.04 -15.06
C ALA A 111 -16.03 22.51 -16.53
N GLU A 112 -15.51 23.72 -16.78
CA GLU A 112 -15.25 24.18 -18.15
C GLU A 112 -14.21 23.34 -18.88
N ARG A 113 -13.24 22.77 -18.13
CA ARG A 113 -12.18 21.90 -18.66
C ARG A 113 -11.82 20.83 -17.64
N VAL A 114 -11.60 19.61 -18.14
CA VAL A 114 -11.13 18.49 -17.35
C VAL A 114 -9.81 17.99 -17.94
N PHE A 115 -8.80 17.85 -17.09
CA PHE A 115 -7.48 17.34 -17.49
C PHE A 115 -7.27 15.96 -16.88
N PHE A 116 -6.98 14.98 -17.75
CA PHE A 116 -6.57 13.64 -17.32
C PHE A 116 -5.06 13.52 -17.46
N ILE A 117 -4.36 13.25 -16.36
CA ILE A 117 -2.91 13.15 -16.30
C ILE A 117 -2.52 11.76 -15.83
N GLY A 118 -1.56 11.13 -16.53
CA GLY A 118 -1.06 9.83 -16.14
C GLY A 118 0.27 9.50 -16.82
N VAL A 119 1.06 8.61 -16.20
CA VAL A 119 2.35 8.12 -16.70
C VAL A 119 2.28 6.60 -16.84
N GLY A 120 2.90 6.03 -17.88
CA GLY A 120 2.86 4.60 -18.15
C GLY A 120 1.44 4.08 -18.41
N THR A 121 1.04 3.04 -17.69
CA THR A 121 -0.32 2.45 -17.81
C THR A 121 -1.42 3.43 -17.40
N SER A 122 -1.16 4.28 -16.42
CA SER A 122 -2.08 5.35 -16.01
C SER A 122 -2.27 6.39 -17.13
N GLY A 123 -1.26 6.61 -17.98
CA GLY A 123 -1.37 7.47 -19.16
C GLY A 123 -2.37 6.93 -20.20
N SER A 124 -2.44 5.61 -20.34
CA SER A 124 -3.43 4.96 -21.22
C SER A 124 -4.85 5.15 -20.68
N LEU A 125 -5.05 5.05 -19.37
CA LEU A 125 -6.34 5.33 -18.73
C LEU A 125 -6.73 6.81 -18.81
N ALA A 126 -5.77 7.71 -18.63
CA ALA A 126 -5.99 9.14 -18.80
C ALA A 126 -6.44 9.49 -20.21
N LYS A 127 -5.81 8.89 -21.23
CA LYS A 127 -6.19 9.06 -22.63
C LYS A 127 -7.57 8.47 -22.94
N TYR A 128 -7.96 7.38 -22.29
CA TYR A 128 -9.29 6.81 -22.42
C TYR A 128 -10.36 7.72 -21.79
N GLY A 129 -10.11 8.25 -20.59
CA GLY A 129 -11.03 9.16 -19.89
C GLY A 129 -11.23 10.51 -20.60
N ALA A 130 -10.27 10.95 -21.42
CA ALA A 130 -10.33 12.21 -22.16
C ALA A 130 -11.13 12.13 -23.47
N ARG A 131 -11.68 10.97 -23.85
CA ARG A 131 -12.53 10.75 -25.04
C ARG A 131 -13.99 10.94 -24.75
#